data_1da7db1a8e48ab973ec14e7f2ededc62
#
_entry.id   1da7db1a8e48ab973ec14e7f2ededc62
#
_cell.length_a   1.000
_cell.length_b   1.000
_cell.length_c   1.000
_cell.angle_alpha   90.00
_cell.angle_beta   90.00
_cell.angle_gamma   90.00
#
_symmetry.space_group_name_H-M   'P 1'
#
loop_
_entity.id
_entity.type
_entity.pdbx_description
1 polymer ?
#
loop_
_entity_poly.entity_id
_entity_poly.type
_entity_poly.pdbx_seq_one_letter_code
_entity_poly.pdbx_strand_id
1 'polypeptide(L)'
;GYYLVPALPYFALAFSVFIVERLELLLSNSGFMEQKSNYINRFTYLLFAVVLIFSALQFGSEGRHKDKLQLVSVARNFISQKSTVSICPELMEDWDLHAYLMRYLTVTLEPSNKQKIMIRSKECSTLVPEGYSEIETDLKNYVLYRKN
;
A
#
# COMPACT_ATOMS: atom_id res chain seq x y z
N GLY A 1 -5.89 9.04 0.70
CA GLY A 1 -4.72 9.48 -0.05
C GLY A 1 -4.27 8.59 -1.22
N TYR A 2 -4.95 7.48 -1.53
CA TYR A 2 -4.50 6.53 -2.56
C TYR A 2 -4.88 6.91 -4.01
N TYR A 3 -5.74 7.89 -4.20
CA TYR A 3 -6.22 8.28 -5.53
C TYR A 3 -5.21 9.11 -6.34
N LEU A 4 -4.17 9.64 -5.69
CA LEU A 4 -3.15 10.45 -6.36
C LEU A 4 -2.07 9.62 -7.08
N VAL A 5 -1.83 8.37 -6.64
CA VAL A 5 -0.76 7.54 -7.21
C VAL A 5 -0.98 7.22 -8.70
N PRO A 6 -2.20 6.81 -9.15
CA PRO A 6 -2.45 6.61 -10.58
C PRO A 6 -2.42 7.89 -11.42
N ALA A 7 -2.66 9.05 -10.79
CA ALA A 7 -2.68 10.33 -11.49
C ALA A 7 -1.27 10.95 -11.66
N LEU A 8 -0.27 10.53 -10.87
CA LEU A 8 1.10 11.05 -10.94
C LEU A 8 1.72 10.99 -12.35
N PRO A 9 1.60 9.90 -13.13
CA PRO A 9 2.14 9.85 -14.49
C PRO A 9 1.48 10.89 -15.42
N TYR A 10 0.18 11.12 -15.26
CA TYR A 10 -0.54 12.11 -16.07
C TYR A 10 -0.15 13.53 -15.71
N PHE A 11 0.05 13.83 -14.42
CA PHE A 11 0.59 15.11 -13.98
C PHE A 11 2.01 15.32 -14.50
N ALA A 12 2.87 14.29 -14.43
CA ALA A 12 4.23 14.37 -14.95
C ALA A 12 4.25 14.66 -16.46
N LEU A 13 3.39 14.01 -17.23
CA LEU A 13 3.22 14.27 -18.67
C LEU A 13 2.70 15.69 -18.94
N ALA A 14 1.66 16.13 -18.24
CA ALA A 14 1.12 17.48 -18.41
C ALA A 14 2.16 18.55 -18.06
N PHE A 15 2.90 18.37 -16.96
CA PHE A 15 4.00 19.26 -16.59
C PHE A 15 5.12 19.26 -17.61
N SER A 16 5.49 18.10 -18.17
CA SER A 16 6.56 18.02 -19.15
C SER A 16 6.22 18.78 -20.43
N VAL A 17 4.99 18.63 -20.95
CA VAL A 17 4.52 19.35 -22.13
C VAL A 17 4.54 20.86 -21.86
N PHE A 18 3.99 21.31 -20.73
CA PHE A 18 3.94 22.71 -20.36
C PHE A 18 5.32 23.35 -20.18
N ILE A 19 6.25 22.60 -19.56
CA ILE A 19 7.63 23.07 -19.33
C ILE A 19 8.41 23.11 -20.64
N VAL A 20 8.26 22.14 -21.55
CA VAL A 20 8.95 22.09 -22.83
C VAL A 20 8.60 23.30 -23.68
N GLU A 21 7.32 23.64 -23.83
CA GLU A 21 6.90 24.85 -24.57
C GLU A 21 7.50 26.14 -24.00
N ARG A 22 7.54 26.27 -22.69
CA ARG A 22 8.12 27.46 -22.03
C ARG A 22 9.64 27.49 -22.12
N LEU A 23 10.30 26.35 -22.06
CA LEU A 23 11.75 26.25 -22.26
C LEU A 23 12.13 26.55 -23.70
N GLU A 24 11.39 26.08 -24.70
CA GLU A 24 11.63 26.42 -26.11
C GLU A 24 11.52 27.92 -26.37
N LEU A 25 10.49 28.57 -25.81
CA LEU A 25 10.33 30.03 -25.90
C LEU A 25 11.48 30.80 -25.24
N LEU A 26 11.99 30.35 -24.11
CA LEU A 26 13.10 30.95 -23.40
C LEU A 26 14.46 30.70 -24.10
N LEU A 27 14.60 29.54 -24.73
CA LEU A 27 15.82 29.12 -25.39
C LEU A 27 15.96 29.71 -26.81
N SER A 28 14.83 29.90 -27.53
CA SER A 28 14.84 30.46 -28.86
C SER A 28 15.32 31.92 -28.92
N ASN A 29 15.22 32.62 -27.78
CA ASN A 29 15.56 34.08 -27.70
C ASN A 29 16.99 34.38 -27.26
N SER A 30 17.83 33.36 -27.07
CA SER A 30 19.21 33.56 -26.64
C SER A 30 20.20 32.74 -27.47
N GLY A 31 21.08 33.40 -28.24
CA GLY A 31 22.23 32.76 -28.91
C GLY A 31 23.24 32.07 -27.97
N PHE A 32 22.74 31.57 -26.86
CA PHE A 32 23.45 30.97 -25.71
C PHE A 32 23.38 29.43 -25.70
N MET A 33 22.92 28.82 -26.80
CA MET A 33 22.41 27.45 -26.84
C MET A 33 23.47 26.34 -26.65
N GLU A 34 24.66 26.47 -27.24
CA GLU A 34 25.60 25.33 -27.22
C GLU A 34 26.20 25.05 -25.83
N GLN A 35 26.54 26.10 -25.11
CA GLN A 35 27.18 25.90 -23.80
C GLN A 35 26.23 25.49 -22.68
N LYS A 36 24.96 25.95 -22.71
CA LYS A 36 23.93 25.58 -21.74
C LYS A 36 23.35 24.18 -21.97
N SER A 37 23.31 23.70 -23.20
CA SER A 37 22.81 22.33 -23.50
C SER A 37 23.56 21.27 -22.69
N ASN A 38 24.87 21.40 -22.56
CA ASN A 38 25.67 20.46 -21.77
C ASN A 38 25.36 20.51 -20.27
N TYR A 39 25.05 21.69 -19.72
CA TYR A 39 24.66 21.82 -18.30
C TYR A 39 23.25 21.24 -18.04
N ILE A 40 22.32 21.52 -18.94
CA ILE A 40 20.95 20.95 -18.84
C ILE A 40 20.99 19.43 -18.91
N ASN A 41 21.72 18.86 -19.86
CA ASN A 41 21.87 17.43 -19.99
C ASN A 41 22.52 16.81 -18.74
N ARG A 42 23.61 17.40 -18.23
CA ARG A 42 24.24 16.93 -16.98
C ARG A 42 23.30 16.99 -15.79
N PHE A 43 22.55 18.08 -15.65
CA PHE A 43 21.55 18.22 -14.58
C PHE A 43 20.43 17.18 -14.69
N THR A 44 19.94 16.94 -15.91
CA THR A 44 18.91 15.92 -16.17
C THR A 44 19.40 14.52 -15.82
N TYR A 45 20.63 14.16 -16.21
CA TYR A 45 21.21 12.87 -15.84
C TYR A 45 21.43 12.73 -14.33
N LEU A 46 21.87 13.80 -13.67
CA LEU A 46 22.04 13.81 -12.23
C LEU A 46 20.69 13.61 -11.51
N LEU A 47 19.66 14.32 -11.94
CA LEU A 47 18.31 14.20 -11.37
C LEU A 47 17.74 12.80 -11.59
N PHE A 48 17.93 12.24 -12.78
CA PHE A 48 17.53 10.87 -13.09
C PHE A 48 18.27 9.85 -12.23
N ALA A 49 19.56 10.01 -12.04
CA ALA A 49 20.36 9.16 -11.17
C ALA A 49 19.88 9.23 -9.71
N VAL A 50 19.57 10.42 -9.19
CA VAL A 50 19.01 10.61 -7.85
C VAL A 50 17.68 9.89 -7.70
N VAL A 51 16.77 10.01 -8.68
CA VAL A 51 15.48 9.32 -8.66
C VAL A 51 15.66 7.79 -8.69
N LEU A 52 16.58 7.28 -9.51
CA LEU A 52 16.88 5.85 -9.57
C LEU A 52 17.45 5.33 -8.24
N ILE A 53 18.41 6.05 -7.64
CA ILE A 53 18.98 5.68 -6.33
C ILE A 53 17.89 5.67 -5.27
N PHE A 54 17.06 6.71 -5.22
CA PHE A 54 15.96 6.79 -4.26
C PHE A 54 14.93 5.67 -4.44
N SER A 55 14.60 5.34 -5.69
CA SER A 55 13.72 4.21 -6.01
C SER A 55 14.34 2.87 -5.60
N ALA A 56 15.64 2.69 -5.85
CA ALA A 56 16.36 1.48 -5.46
C ALA A 56 16.45 1.32 -3.93
N LEU A 57 16.64 2.40 -3.19
CA LEU A 57 16.67 2.39 -1.72
C LEU A 57 15.29 2.07 -1.12
N GLN A 58 14.21 2.42 -1.81
CA GLN A 58 12.86 2.08 -1.38
C GLN A 58 12.41 0.69 -1.86
N PHE A 59 13.14 0.09 -2.78
CA PHE A 59 12.82 -1.24 -3.29
C PHE A 59 12.97 -2.28 -2.18
N GLY A 60 11.89 -3.00 -1.88
CA GLY A 60 11.88 -4.00 -0.81
C GLY A 60 11.62 -3.44 0.60
N SER A 61 11.49 -2.11 0.77
CA SER A 61 10.98 -1.58 2.02
C SER A 61 9.49 -1.93 2.12
N GLU A 62 9.16 -2.85 3.05
CA GLU A 62 7.77 -3.10 3.38
C GLU A 62 7.14 -1.78 3.81
N GLY A 63 6.09 -1.40 3.09
CA GLY A 63 5.44 -0.11 3.28
C GLY A 63 4.79 0.05 4.66
N ARG A 64 3.96 1.06 4.76
CA ARG A 64 3.30 1.58 5.96
C ARG A 64 2.47 0.56 6.76
N HIS A 65 2.14 -0.61 6.18
CA HIS A 65 1.21 -1.59 6.73
C HIS A 65 1.83 -2.99 6.86
N LYS A 66 3.04 -3.07 7.41
CA LYS A 66 3.73 -4.34 7.65
C LYS A 66 2.89 -5.34 8.42
N ASP A 67 2.21 -4.87 9.46
CA ASP A 67 1.38 -5.71 10.33
C ASP A 67 0.21 -6.35 9.58
N LYS A 68 -0.40 -5.60 8.64
CA LYS A 68 -1.51 -6.10 7.82
C LYS A 68 -1.02 -7.12 6.78
N LEU A 69 0.16 -6.90 6.21
CA LEU A 69 0.79 -7.87 5.30
C LEU A 69 1.19 -9.16 6.03
N GLN A 70 1.74 -9.02 7.23
CA GLN A 70 2.06 -10.17 8.08
C GLN A 70 0.78 -10.95 8.45
N LEU A 71 -0.29 -10.25 8.83
CA LEU A 71 -1.59 -10.88 9.07
C LEU A 71 -2.06 -11.67 7.84
N VAL A 72 -2.01 -11.09 6.64
CA VAL A 72 -2.41 -11.76 5.39
C VAL A 72 -1.57 -13.01 5.14
N SER A 73 -0.25 -12.94 5.34
CA SER A 73 0.64 -14.07 5.13
C SER A 73 0.34 -15.24 6.08
N VAL A 74 0.08 -14.93 7.35
CA VAL A 74 -0.29 -15.94 8.35
C VAL A 74 -1.70 -16.46 8.11
N ALA A 75 -2.67 -15.58 7.87
CA ALA A 75 -4.07 -15.92 7.65
C ALA A 75 -4.27 -16.84 6.44
N ARG A 76 -3.41 -16.74 5.41
CA ARG A 76 -3.43 -17.63 4.23
C ARG A 76 -3.34 -19.10 4.59
N ASN A 77 -2.69 -19.45 5.69
CA ASN A 77 -2.54 -20.84 6.12
C ASN A 77 -3.82 -21.40 6.77
N PHE A 78 -4.73 -20.55 7.21
CA PHE A 78 -5.91 -20.93 7.98
C PHE A 78 -7.22 -20.62 7.26
N ILE A 79 -7.21 -19.68 6.32
CA ILE A 79 -8.38 -19.16 5.64
C ILE A 79 -8.40 -19.67 4.19
N SER A 80 -9.49 -20.35 3.83
CA SER A 80 -9.73 -20.74 2.44
C SER A 80 -10.11 -19.53 1.59
N GLN A 81 -9.66 -19.49 0.34
CA GLN A 81 -10.08 -18.47 -0.61
C GLN A 81 -11.61 -18.46 -0.77
N LYS A 82 -12.17 -17.29 -0.99
CA LYS A 82 -13.62 -17.04 -1.16
C LYS A 82 -14.46 -17.43 0.06
N SER A 83 -13.87 -17.48 1.25
CA SER A 83 -14.59 -17.72 2.50
C SER A 83 -15.01 -16.41 3.16
N THR A 84 -15.96 -16.52 4.08
CA THR A 84 -16.34 -15.43 4.97
C THR A 84 -15.60 -15.59 6.29
N VAL A 85 -15.07 -14.50 6.81
CA VAL A 85 -14.29 -14.44 8.04
C VAL A 85 -14.95 -13.47 9.00
N SER A 86 -15.08 -13.85 10.26
CA SER A 86 -15.57 -12.95 11.31
C SER A 86 -14.47 -11.95 11.68
N ILE A 87 -14.88 -10.72 11.93
CA ILE A 87 -13.98 -9.68 12.48
C ILE A 87 -14.64 -8.98 13.67
N CYS A 88 -13.83 -8.40 14.56
CA CYS A 88 -14.41 -7.58 15.60
C CYS A 88 -15.00 -6.28 15.01
N PRO A 89 -16.07 -5.73 15.60
CA PRO A 89 -16.76 -4.56 15.07
C PRO A 89 -15.86 -3.36 14.85
N GLU A 90 -14.89 -3.15 15.72
CA GLU A 90 -13.93 -2.03 15.63
C GLU A 90 -13.04 -2.10 14.37
N LEU A 91 -12.79 -3.31 13.85
CA LEU A 91 -12.03 -3.49 12.61
C LEU A 91 -12.86 -3.25 11.33
N MET A 92 -14.18 -3.08 11.45
CA MET A 92 -15.03 -2.77 10.28
C MET A 92 -14.70 -1.42 9.67
N GLU A 93 -14.21 -0.47 10.45
CA GLU A 93 -13.82 0.86 9.98
C GLU A 93 -12.42 0.89 9.35
N ASP A 94 -11.62 -0.18 9.52
CA ASP A 94 -10.29 -0.28 8.93
C ASP A 94 -10.34 -0.73 7.46
N TRP A 95 -10.66 0.21 6.58
CA TRP A 95 -10.75 -0.01 5.13
C TRP A 95 -9.47 -0.55 4.50
N ASP A 96 -8.32 -0.23 5.06
CA ASP A 96 -7.04 -0.75 4.60
C ASP A 96 -6.95 -2.26 4.85
N LEU A 97 -7.36 -2.71 6.05
CA LEU A 97 -7.41 -4.13 6.39
C LEU A 97 -8.35 -4.88 5.44
N HIS A 98 -9.55 -4.33 5.20
CA HIS A 98 -10.51 -4.90 4.25
C HIS A 98 -9.89 -5.04 2.85
N ALA A 99 -9.25 -3.98 2.35
CA ALA A 99 -8.63 -3.97 1.04
C ALA A 99 -7.51 -5.03 0.93
N TYR A 100 -6.67 -5.18 1.96
CA TYR A 100 -5.62 -6.19 1.99
C TYR A 100 -6.18 -7.61 1.99
N LEU A 101 -7.12 -7.92 2.88
CA LEU A 101 -7.71 -9.25 2.99
C LEU A 101 -8.51 -9.63 1.73
N MET A 102 -9.28 -8.68 1.19
CA MET A 102 -10.02 -8.91 -0.06
C MET A 102 -9.06 -9.12 -1.24
N ARG A 103 -8.02 -8.30 -1.37
CA ARG A 103 -7.07 -8.38 -2.48
C ARG A 103 -6.25 -9.67 -2.49
N TYR A 104 -5.77 -10.10 -1.33
CA TYR A 104 -4.80 -11.20 -1.23
C TYR A 104 -5.44 -12.55 -0.92
N LEU A 105 -6.58 -12.58 -0.23
CA LEU A 105 -7.26 -13.80 0.19
C LEU A 105 -8.64 -13.96 -0.44
N THR A 106 -9.16 -12.91 -1.07
CA THR A 106 -10.51 -12.91 -1.69
C THR A 106 -11.59 -13.30 -0.67
N VAL A 107 -11.47 -12.80 0.57
CA VAL A 107 -12.40 -13.12 1.66
C VAL A 107 -13.40 -11.99 1.88
N THR A 108 -14.60 -12.35 2.32
CA THR A 108 -15.60 -11.40 2.79
C THR A 108 -15.49 -11.28 4.30
N LEU A 109 -15.50 -10.05 4.81
CA LEU A 109 -15.44 -9.78 6.25
C LEU A 109 -16.83 -9.48 6.79
N GLU A 110 -17.18 -10.12 7.90
CA GLU A 110 -18.49 -9.98 8.52
C GLU A 110 -18.32 -9.78 10.04
N PRO A 111 -19.00 -8.79 10.64
CA PRO A 111 -18.95 -8.56 12.09
C PRO A 111 -19.85 -9.54 12.84
N SER A 112 -19.87 -10.81 12.45
CA SER A 112 -20.66 -11.87 13.07
C SER A 112 -19.76 -12.89 13.72
N ASN A 113 -20.27 -13.54 14.78
CA ASN A 113 -19.55 -14.62 15.50
C ASN A 113 -19.91 -16.00 14.95
N LYS A 114 -20.27 -16.10 13.67
CA LYS A 114 -20.77 -17.35 13.07
C LYS A 114 -19.73 -18.12 12.28
N GLN A 115 -18.69 -17.43 11.82
CA GLN A 115 -17.70 -18.00 10.90
C GLN A 115 -16.67 -18.88 11.62
N LYS A 116 -16.02 -19.76 10.87
CA LYS A 116 -15.01 -20.70 11.42
C LYS A 116 -13.75 -19.97 11.92
N ILE A 117 -13.38 -18.88 11.29
CA ILE A 117 -12.19 -18.09 11.64
C ILE A 117 -12.65 -16.68 12.00
N MET A 118 -12.05 -16.14 13.05
CA MET A 118 -12.24 -14.76 13.48
C MET A 118 -10.89 -14.05 13.56
N ILE A 119 -10.84 -12.84 13.03
CA ILE A 119 -9.69 -11.93 13.13
C ILE A 119 -10.03 -10.83 14.12
N ARG A 120 -9.15 -10.61 15.09
CA ARG A 120 -9.28 -9.53 16.06
C ARG A 120 -8.02 -8.71 16.16
N SER A 121 -8.16 -7.43 16.45
CA SER A 121 -7.07 -6.63 16.99
C SER A 121 -6.88 -6.93 18.46
N LYS A 122 -5.65 -6.84 18.96
CA LYS A 122 -5.37 -6.90 20.41
C LYS A 122 -6.02 -5.74 21.18
N GLU A 123 -6.35 -4.66 20.48
CA GLU A 123 -7.01 -3.47 21.02
C GLU A 123 -8.54 -3.58 21.06
N CYS A 124 -9.13 -4.63 20.45
CA CYS A 124 -10.57 -4.81 20.48
C CYS A 124 -11.09 -5.00 21.91
N SER A 125 -12.02 -4.16 22.32
CA SER A 125 -12.64 -4.16 23.65
C SER A 125 -13.68 -5.27 23.83
N THR A 126 -14.27 -5.76 22.74
CA THR A 126 -15.30 -6.81 22.77
C THR A 126 -14.73 -8.13 23.28
N LEU A 127 -15.48 -8.87 24.10
CA LEU A 127 -15.06 -10.19 24.58
C LEU A 127 -15.02 -11.20 23.42
N VAL A 128 -14.12 -12.19 23.54
CA VAL A 128 -14.09 -13.32 22.61
C VAL A 128 -15.35 -14.15 22.84
N PRO A 129 -16.13 -14.44 21.78
CA PRO A 129 -17.34 -15.25 21.93
C PRO A 129 -17.00 -16.67 22.38
N GLU A 130 -17.92 -17.29 23.13
CA GLU A 130 -17.80 -18.70 23.54
C GLU A 130 -17.65 -19.62 22.33
N GLY A 131 -16.83 -20.63 22.44
CA GLY A 131 -16.59 -21.64 21.41
C GLY A 131 -15.46 -21.26 20.42
N TYR A 132 -14.74 -20.16 20.66
CA TYR A 132 -13.55 -19.83 19.89
C TYR A 132 -12.28 -20.10 20.69
N SER A 133 -11.31 -20.75 20.06
CA SER A 133 -9.96 -20.95 20.60
C SER A 133 -8.94 -20.10 19.83
N GLU A 134 -8.00 -19.54 20.53
CA GLU A 134 -6.93 -18.77 19.94
C GLU A 134 -6.01 -19.68 19.12
N ILE A 135 -5.64 -19.24 17.92
CA ILE A 135 -4.60 -19.85 17.11
C ILE A 135 -3.29 -19.16 17.46
N GLU A 136 -2.36 -19.91 18.01
CA GLU A 136 -1.05 -19.39 18.35
C GLU A 136 -0.32 -18.89 17.09
N THR A 137 -0.10 -17.58 17.03
CA THR A 137 0.53 -16.90 15.88
C THR A 137 1.43 -15.80 16.39
N ASP A 138 2.56 -15.58 15.71
CA ASP A 138 3.50 -14.51 16.04
C ASP A 138 3.07 -13.16 15.41
N LEU A 139 1.79 -12.81 15.58
CA LEU A 139 1.25 -11.53 15.12
C LEU A 139 1.32 -10.48 16.21
N LYS A 140 1.87 -9.31 15.86
CA LYS A 140 2.08 -8.22 16.82
C LYS A 140 0.77 -7.59 17.27
N ASN A 141 -0.10 -7.20 16.32
CA ASN A 141 -1.29 -6.39 16.57
C ASN A 141 -2.60 -7.14 16.38
N TYR A 142 -2.55 -8.35 15.82
CA TYR A 142 -3.75 -9.16 15.51
C TYR A 142 -3.68 -10.52 16.19
N VAL A 143 -4.84 -11.11 16.39
CA VAL A 143 -5.02 -12.48 16.91
C VAL A 143 -6.03 -13.18 16.02
N LEU A 144 -5.74 -14.43 15.72
CA LEU A 144 -6.63 -15.31 14.98
C LEU A 144 -7.30 -16.29 15.92
N TYR A 145 -8.60 -16.51 15.75
CA TYR A 145 -9.38 -17.47 16.51
C TYR A 145 -10.03 -18.46 15.57
N ARG A 146 -10.12 -19.71 16.03
CA ARG A 146 -10.85 -20.77 15.35
C ARG A 146 -12.04 -21.19 16.21
N LYS A 147 -13.19 -21.38 15.56
CA LYS A 147 -14.37 -21.95 16.19
C LYS A 147 -14.19 -23.46 16.36
N ASN A 148 -14.41 -23.95 17.58
CA ASN A 148 -14.35 -25.37 17.94
C ASN A 148 -15.54 -26.13 17.38
#